data_8856f931222c0a2f8d329e50026e8d63
#
_entry.id   8856f931222c0a2f8d329e50026e8d63
#
_cell.length_a   1.000
_cell.length_b   1.000
_cell.length_c   1.000
_cell.angle_alpha   90.00
_cell.angle_beta   90.00
_cell.angle_gamma   90.00
#
_symmetry.space_group_name_H-M   'P 1'
#
loop_
_entity.id
_entity.type
_entity.pdbx_description
1 polymer ?
#
loop_
_entity_poly.entity_id
_entity_poly.type
_entity_poly.pdbx_seq_one_letter_code
_entity_poly.pdbx_strand_id
1 'polypeptide(L)'
;AMTLTCFIRYEIDPFQRDAFKAYAQAWGRIIPRCGGQLRGYFLPHEGSNYEAWGLIGFASLADYESYRTRLKADDEARSNFAFAQRERFILREERRFLENAA
;
A
#
# COMPACT_ATOMS: atom_id res chain seq x y z
N ALA A 1 -8.75 17.89 -5.89
CA ALA A 1 -7.34 17.87 -5.46
C ALA A 1 -7.13 16.81 -4.38
N MET A 2 -5.97 16.15 -4.41
CA MET A 2 -5.62 15.16 -3.41
C MET A 2 -4.99 15.87 -2.22
N THR A 3 -5.77 16.05 -1.15
CA THR A 3 -5.36 16.83 0.01
C THR A 3 -4.78 15.98 1.13
N LEU A 4 -5.03 14.68 1.11
CA LEU A 4 -4.52 13.75 2.11
C LEU A 4 -3.59 12.73 1.47
N THR A 5 -2.55 12.35 2.20
CA THR A 5 -1.71 11.23 1.80
C THR A 5 -1.70 10.20 2.92
N CYS A 6 -2.00 8.96 2.56
CA CYS A 6 -1.87 7.82 3.46
C CYS A 6 -0.44 7.31 3.35
N PHE A 7 0.27 7.32 4.46
CA PHE A 7 1.64 6.81 4.56
C PHE A 7 1.57 5.45 5.23
N ILE A 8 1.91 4.41 4.51
CA ILE A 8 1.97 3.05 5.05
C ILE A 8 3.42 2.66 5.20
N ARG A 9 3.85 2.45 6.45
CA ARG A 9 5.18 1.95 6.74
C ARG A 9 5.08 0.46 6.97
N TYR A 10 5.87 -0.30 6.22
CA TYR A 10 5.94 -1.75 6.36
C TYR A 10 7.27 -2.18 6.94
N GLU A 11 7.24 -3.18 7.80
CA GLU A 11 8.42 -3.95 8.11
C GLU A 11 8.24 -5.30 7.43
N ILE A 12 9.10 -5.60 6.47
CA ILE A 12 8.99 -6.81 5.67
C ILE A 12 10.05 -7.83 6.06
N ASP A 13 9.77 -9.09 5.75
CA ASP A 13 10.76 -10.15 5.88
C ASP A 13 11.86 -9.91 4.83
N PRO A 14 13.12 -9.63 5.26
CA PRO A 14 14.17 -9.32 4.29
C PRO A 14 14.52 -10.48 3.37
N PHE A 15 14.15 -11.71 3.73
CA PHE A 15 14.36 -12.88 2.89
C PHE A 15 13.27 -13.05 1.83
N GLN A 16 12.22 -12.24 1.89
CA GLN A 16 11.10 -12.29 0.94
C GLN A 16 10.87 -10.95 0.24
N ARG A 17 11.94 -10.22 0.00
CA ARG A 17 11.86 -8.90 -0.65
C ARG A 17 11.17 -8.97 -2.00
N ASP A 18 11.44 -10.02 -2.78
CA ASP A 18 10.84 -10.16 -4.11
C ASP A 18 9.34 -10.47 -4.03
N ALA A 19 8.91 -11.20 -3.02
CA ALA A 19 7.48 -11.44 -2.80
C ALA A 19 6.76 -10.13 -2.47
N PHE A 20 7.33 -9.29 -1.61
CA PHE A 20 6.77 -7.98 -1.33
C PHE A 20 6.77 -7.09 -2.57
N LYS A 21 7.83 -7.16 -3.38
CA LYS A 21 7.88 -6.40 -4.64
C LYS A 21 6.72 -6.76 -5.55
N ALA A 22 6.43 -8.04 -5.72
CA ALA A 22 5.30 -8.49 -6.52
C ALA A 22 3.97 -7.99 -5.95
N TYR A 23 3.82 -8.02 -4.64
CA TYR A 23 2.67 -7.49 -3.92
C TYR A 23 2.50 -5.98 -4.20
N ALA A 24 3.59 -5.23 -4.08
CA ALA A 24 3.58 -3.79 -4.34
C ALA A 24 3.23 -3.47 -5.80
N GLN A 25 3.77 -4.25 -6.74
CA GLN A 25 3.49 -4.05 -8.17
C GLN A 25 2.01 -4.29 -8.50
N ALA A 26 1.37 -5.27 -7.85
CA ALA A 26 -0.05 -5.50 -8.02
C ALA A 26 -0.87 -4.28 -7.58
N TRP A 27 -0.46 -3.61 -6.50
CA TRP A 27 -1.13 -2.38 -6.04
C TRP A 27 -1.04 -1.26 -7.07
N GLY A 28 -0.02 -1.26 -7.92
CA GLY A 28 0.09 -0.30 -9.02
C GLY A 28 -1.08 -0.35 -9.99
N ARG A 29 -1.71 -1.52 -10.13
CA ARG A 29 -2.91 -1.70 -10.97
C ARG A 29 -4.18 -1.48 -10.16
N ILE A 30 -4.21 -2.00 -8.93
CA ILE A 30 -5.42 -2.04 -8.11
C ILE A 30 -5.79 -0.66 -7.59
N ILE A 31 -4.84 0.07 -7.04
CA ILE A 31 -5.11 1.34 -6.35
C ILE A 31 -5.78 2.37 -7.26
N PRO A 32 -5.26 2.65 -8.47
CA PRO A 32 -5.94 3.60 -9.35
C PRO A 32 -7.33 3.15 -9.76
N ARG A 33 -7.51 1.85 -9.99
CA ARG A 33 -8.81 1.29 -10.37
C ARG A 33 -9.84 1.46 -9.26
N CYS A 34 -9.40 1.42 -8.01
CA CYS A 34 -10.29 1.51 -6.86
C CYS A 34 -10.42 2.93 -6.29
N GLY A 35 -9.82 3.92 -6.91
CA GLY A 35 -10.07 5.33 -6.58
C GLY A 35 -8.98 6.01 -5.77
N GLY A 36 -7.85 5.34 -5.50
CA GLY A 36 -6.71 5.97 -4.86
C GLY A 36 -5.75 6.55 -5.89
N GLN A 37 -4.97 7.53 -5.48
CA GLN A 37 -3.87 8.03 -6.29
C GLN A 37 -2.57 7.47 -5.75
N LEU A 38 -2.02 6.46 -6.42
CA LEU A 38 -0.78 5.86 -5.97
C LEU A 38 0.38 6.83 -6.23
N ARG A 39 1.02 7.25 -5.14
CA ARG A 39 2.21 8.09 -5.21
C ARG A 39 3.47 7.26 -5.32
N GLY A 40 3.45 6.04 -4.80
CA GLY A 40 4.52 5.08 -4.99
C GLY A 40 4.57 4.02 -3.91
N TYR A 41 5.26 2.93 -4.26
CA TYR A 41 5.69 1.92 -3.30
C TYR A 41 7.21 1.90 -3.34
N PHE A 42 7.82 1.78 -2.18
CA PHE A 42 9.26 1.90 -2.04
C PHE A 42 9.81 0.69 -1.29
N LEU A 43 10.86 0.11 -1.86
CA LEU A 43 11.50 -1.09 -1.31
C LEU A 43 12.76 -0.71 -0.56
N PRO A 44 13.20 -1.53 0.42
CA PRO A 44 14.50 -1.31 1.06
C PRO A 44 15.62 -1.31 0.03
N HIS A 45 16.55 -0.37 0.12
CA HIS A 45 17.71 -0.28 -0.75
C HIS A 45 19.00 -0.15 0.04
N GLU A 46 19.20 1.00 0.71
CA GLU A 46 20.35 1.26 1.56
C GLU A 46 19.88 1.69 2.95
N GLY A 47 20.61 1.28 3.97
CA GLY A 47 20.33 1.66 5.35
C GLY A 47 19.39 0.73 6.09
N SER A 48 18.53 0.01 5.38
CA SER A 48 17.59 -0.95 5.97
C SER A 48 17.33 -2.05 4.96
N ASN A 49 17.17 -3.29 5.43
CA ASN A 49 16.77 -4.40 4.57
C ASN A 49 15.32 -4.82 4.82
N TYR A 50 14.58 -4.09 5.66
CA TYR A 50 13.21 -4.48 6.00
C TYR A 50 12.20 -3.32 5.92
N GLU A 51 12.63 -2.09 5.75
CA GLU A 51 11.72 -0.94 5.72
C GLU A 51 11.21 -0.69 4.31
N ALA A 52 9.89 -0.71 4.15
CA ALA A 52 9.23 -0.42 2.89
C ALA A 52 8.09 0.57 3.14
N TRP A 53 7.67 1.27 2.09
CA TRP A 53 6.65 2.31 2.20
C TRP A 53 5.67 2.24 1.05
N GLY A 54 4.41 2.57 1.35
CA GLY A 54 3.39 2.84 0.35
C GLY A 54 2.79 4.21 0.62
N LEU A 55 2.66 5.04 -0.41
CA LEU A 55 2.10 6.37 -0.32
C LEU A 55 0.94 6.49 -1.29
N ILE A 56 -0.25 6.81 -0.75
CA ILE A 56 -1.49 6.84 -1.54
C ILE A 56 -2.23 8.13 -1.24
N GLY A 57 -2.56 8.91 -2.27
CA GLY A 57 -3.29 10.16 -2.11
C GLY A 57 -4.80 9.96 -2.21
N PHE A 58 -5.54 10.73 -1.41
CA PHE A 58 -7.01 10.78 -1.42
C PHE A 58 -7.46 12.22 -1.27
N ALA A 59 -8.65 12.53 -1.80
CA ALA A 59 -9.21 13.87 -1.64
C ALA A 59 -9.74 14.09 -0.22
N SER A 60 -10.22 13.03 0.44
CA SER A 60 -10.80 13.09 1.78
C SER A 60 -10.76 11.73 2.44
N LEU A 61 -11.05 11.71 3.74
CA LEU A 61 -11.23 10.44 4.47
C LEU A 61 -12.46 9.67 3.97
N ALA A 62 -13.50 10.37 3.53
CA ALA A 62 -14.66 9.72 2.94
C ALA A 62 -14.29 8.97 1.67
N ASP A 63 -13.44 9.57 0.83
CA ASP A 63 -12.95 8.90 -0.38
C ASP A 63 -12.09 7.69 -0.04
N TYR A 64 -11.30 7.76 1.02
CA TYR A 64 -10.55 6.61 1.50
C TYR A 64 -11.48 5.47 1.92
N GLU A 65 -12.57 5.76 2.61
CA GLU A 65 -13.53 4.74 3.01
C GLU A 65 -14.21 4.09 1.80
N SER A 66 -14.57 4.89 0.80
CA SER A 66 -15.12 4.37 -0.46
C SER A 66 -14.11 3.46 -1.17
N TYR A 67 -12.86 3.87 -1.19
CA TYR A 67 -11.77 3.07 -1.74
C TYR A 67 -11.65 1.72 -1.01
N ARG A 68 -11.71 1.73 0.32
CA ARG A 68 -11.64 0.49 1.10
C ARG A 68 -12.79 -0.46 0.77
N THR A 69 -13.98 0.09 0.55
CA THR A 69 -15.13 -0.70 0.11
C THR A 69 -14.90 -1.34 -1.25
N ARG A 70 -14.33 -0.58 -2.20
CA ARG A 70 -14.01 -1.11 -3.52
C ARG A 70 -12.94 -2.20 -3.49
N LEU A 71 -11.95 -2.07 -2.61
CA LEU A 71 -10.94 -3.12 -2.43
C LEU A 71 -11.55 -4.44 -2.03
N LYS A 72 -12.55 -4.41 -1.13
CA LYS A 72 -13.20 -5.63 -0.66
C LYS A 72 -13.98 -6.34 -1.77
N ALA A 73 -14.40 -5.62 -2.80
CA ALA A 73 -15.14 -6.16 -3.93
C ALA A 73 -14.25 -6.46 -5.13
N ASP A 74 -13.00 -6.05 -5.12
CA ASP A 74 -12.06 -6.22 -6.23
C ASP A 74 -11.35 -7.56 -6.10
N ASP A 75 -11.46 -8.41 -7.11
CA ASP A 75 -10.90 -9.76 -7.08
C ASP A 75 -9.38 -9.76 -6.94
N GLU A 76 -8.70 -8.87 -7.67
CA GLU A 76 -7.24 -8.80 -7.60
C GLU A 76 -6.78 -8.28 -6.24
N ALA A 77 -7.50 -7.32 -5.66
CA ALA A 77 -7.18 -6.83 -4.31
C ALA A 77 -7.30 -7.94 -3.29
N ARG A 78 -8.40 -8.71 -3.34
CA ARG A 78 -8.59 -9.84 -2.42
C ARG A 78 -7.51 -10.89 -2.57
N SER A 79 -7.15 -11.20 -3.82
CA SER A 79 -6.08 -12.15 -4.13
C SER A 79 -4.74 -11.66 -3.58
N ASN A 80 -4.47 -10.36 -3.70
CA ASN A 80 -3.22 -9.77 -3.24
C ASN A 80 -3.11 -9.77 -1.71
N PHE A 81 -4.21 -9.48 -1.00
CA PHE A 81 -4.25 -9.60 0.46
C PHE A 81 -4.06 -11.06 0.90
N ALA A 82 -4.69 -11.99 0.20
CA ALA A 82 -4.54 -13.42 0.51
C ALA A 82 -3.10 -13.88 0.31
N PHE A 83 -2.44 -13.39 -0.73
CA PHE A 83 -1.04 -13.67 -1.01
C PHE A 83 -0.15 -13.20 0.16
N ALA A 84 -0.35 -11.96 0.60
CA ALA A 84 0.43 -11.43 1.73
C ALA A 84 0.20 -12.23 3.00
N GLN A 85 -1.04 -12.61 3.26
CA GLN A 85 -1.39 -13.36 4.46
C GLN A 85 -0.83 -14.77 4.45
N ARG A 86 -0.82 -15.43 3.29
CA ARG A 86 -0.30 -16.78 3.13
C ARG A 86 1.22 -16.82 3.25
N GLU A 87 1.90 -15.88 2.57
CA GLU A 87 3.36 -15.88 2.50
C GLU A 87 4.04 -15.17 3.67
N ARG A 88 3.30 -14.36 4.41
CA ARG A 88 3.75 -13.71 5.66
C ARG A 88 5.01 -12.86 5.51
N PHE A 89 5.15 -12.18 4.39
CA PHE A 89 6.31 -11.30 4.19
C PHE A 89 6.13 -9.92 4.83
N ILE A 90 4.93 -9.55 5.24
CA ILE A 90 4.69 -8.32 6.00
C ILE A 90 4.66 -8.69 7.48
N LEU A 91 5.67 -8.24 8.23
CA LEU A 91 5.78 -8.55 9.64
C LEU A 91 5.00 -7.57 10.49
N ARG A 92 4.94 -6.31 10.03
CA ARG A 92 4.26 -5.24 10.75
C ARG A 92 3.97 -4.11 9.77
N GLU A 93 2.85 -3.39 9.99
CA GLU A 93 2.59 -2.18 9.22
C GLU A 93 1.92 -1.12 10.09
N GLU A 94 2.22 0.14 9.79
CA GLU A 94 1.60 1.29 10.41
C GLU A 94 1.06 2.19 9.32
N ARG A 95 -0.06 2.83 9.59
CA ARG A 95 -0.75 3.64 8.61
C ARG A 95 -1.07 5.00 9.22
N ARG A 96 -0.64 6.07 8.54
CA ARG A 96 -0.89 7.43 8.98
C ARG A 96 -1.43 8.26 7.85
N PHE A 97 -2.35 9.17 8.18
CA PHE A 97 -2.91 10.11 7.22
C PHE A 97 -2.38 11.50 7.56
N LEU A 98 -1.72 12.10 6.60
CA LEU A 98 -1.19 13.45 6.75
C LEU A 98 -1.82 14.34 5.69
N GLU A 99 -2.05 15.61 6.05
CA GLU A 99 -2.58 16.60 5.12
C GLU A 99 -1.44 17.15 4.28
N ASN A 100 -1.68 17.23 2.97
CA ASN A 100 -0.68 17.79 2.07
C ASN A 100 -0.61 19.31 2.29
N ALA A 101 0.58 19.80 2.62
CA ALA A 101 0.80 21.25 2.79
C ALA A 101 1.19 21.92 1.47
N ALA A 102 1.73 21.14 0.55
CA ALA A 102 2.15 21.66 -0.74
C ALA A 102 2.02 20.60 -1.83
#